data_ff83c133d75ee0ff281587745a55dc1a
#
_entry.id   ff83c133d75ee0ff281587745a55dc1a
#
_cell.length_a   1.000
_cell.length_b   1.000
_cell.length_c   1.000
_cell.angle_alpha   90.00
_cell.angle_beta   90.00
_cell.angle_gamma   90.00
#
_symmetry.space_group_name_H-M   'P 1'
#
loop_
_entity.id
_entity.type
_entity.pdbx_description
1 polymer ?
#
loop_
_entity_poly.entity_id
_entity_poly.type
_entity_poly.pdbx_seq_one_letter_code
_entity_poly.pdbx_strand_id
1 'polypeptide(L)'
;MSETFKTRAPAAAYRGRMTQRLRFDAIGMVTEDLPAALAFYRRLGLEIPEGAEDQPHVEAELPGGMRLMWDSVAVIRSMEPDWVKQPGQNATLCVKCASPAVVDEVHAELVAAGSPSAMAPFDAPWGQRYAGVLDPDGYQVQLFAQQ
;
A
#
# COMPACT_ATOMS: atom_id res chain seq x y z
N MET A 1 -14.65 2.35 -28.66
CA MET A 1 -15.26 1.44 -27.68
C MET A 1 -15.06 2.05 -26.30
N SER A 2 -16.12 2.64 -25.78
CA SER A 2 -16.13 3.23 -24.45
C SER A 2 -16.56 2.13 -23.47
N GLU A 3 -15.61 1.37 -22.93
CA GLU A 3 -15.92 0.54 -21.78
C GLU A 3 -15.77 1.36 -20.53
N THR A 4 -16.89 1.69 -20.02
CA THR A 4 -17.17 2.27 -18.74
C THR A 4 -16.48 1.48 -17.64
N PHE A 5 -15.42 2.01 -17.06
CA PHE A 5 -14.92 1.55 -15.77
C PHE A 5 -15.99 1.81 -14.71
N LYS A 6 -16.80 0.82 -14.51
CA LYS A 6 -17.97 0.89 -13.64
C LYS A 6 -17.59 0.90 -12.18
N THR A 7 -17.94 2.01 -11.62
CA THR A 7 -18.74 2.11 -10.38
C THR A 7 -18.16 1.38 -9.18
N ARG A 8 -17.42 2.18 -8.44
CA ARG A 8 -17.29 2.02 -7.00
C ARG A 8 -18.69 1.90 -6.40
N ALA A 9 -19.04 0.73 -5.90
CA ALA A 9 -20.25 0.59 -5.11
C ALA A 9 -20.20 1.60 -3.95
N PRO A 10 -21.29 2.34 -3.70
CA PRO A 10 -21.30 3.31 -2.62
C PRO A 10 -21.01 2.61 -1.28
N ALA A 11 -20.24 3.26 -0.43
CA ALA A 11 -19.83 2.72 0.87
C ALA A 11 -21.02 2.25 1.74
N ALA A 12 -22.19 2.84 1.54
CA ALA A 12 -23.44 2.43 2.19
C ALA A 12 -23.96 1.06 1.71
N ALA A 13 -23.79 0.74 0.42
CA ALA A 13 -24.19 -0.56 -0.14
C ALA A 13 -23.26 -1.69 0.34
N TYR A 14 -21.99 -1.35 0.61
CA TYR A 14 -21.02 -2.28 1.16
C TYR A 14 -21.32 -2.60 2.64
N ARG A 15 -21.74 -1.61 3.43
CA ARG A 15 -22.15 -1.79 4.84
C ARG A 15 -23.37 -2.70 5.01
N GLY A 16 -24.31 -2.69 4.06
CA GLY A 16 -25.52 -3.51 4.13
C GLY A 16 -25.32 -4.98 3.71
N ARG A 17 -24.23 -5.31 3.02
CA ARG A 17 -23.94 -6.68 2.55
C ARG A 17 -22.90 -7.41 3.38
N MET A 18 -22.11 -6.71 4.16
CA MET A 18 -21.24 -7.35 5.14
C MET A 18 -22.11 -7.79 6.30
N THR A 19 -22.53 -9.03 6.23
CA THR A 19 -23.15 -9.71 7.35
C THR A 19 -22.18 -9.63 8.55
N GLN A 20 -22.71 -9.59 9.76
CA GLN A 20 -21.90 -9.57 11.01
C GLN A 20 -20.92 -10.74 11.14
N ARG A 21 -20.91 -11.69 10.19
CA ARG A 21 -20.04 -12.88 10.20
C ARG A 21 -18.64 -12.63 9.66
N LEU A 22 -18.44 -11.73 8.72
CA LEU A 22 -17.17 -11.52 8.02
C LEU A 22 -16.92 -10.04 7.75
N ARG A 23 -15.70 -9.60 7.97
CA ARG A 23 -15.25 -8.24 7.66
C ARG A 23 -13.81 -8.32 7.16
N PHE A 24 -13.50 -7.63 6.07
CA PHE A 24 -12.12 -7.36 5.70
C PHE A 24 -11.49 -6.46 6.78
N ASP A 25 -10.40 -6.91 7.38
CA ASP A 25 -9.84 -6.30 8.58
C ASP A 25 -8.43 -5.78 8.37
N ALA A 26 -7.58 -6.53 7.70
CA ALA A 26 -6.19 -6.18 7.54
C ALA A 26 -5.58 -6.71 6.24
N ILE A 27 -4.49 -6.07 5.81
CA ILE A 27 -3.58 -6.57 4.79
C ILE A 27 -2.24 -6.83 5.47
N GLY A 28 -1.80 -8.09 5.45
CA GLY A 28 -0.52 -8.49 6.00
C GLY A 28 0.58 -8.48 4.92
N MET A 29 1.72 -7.93 5.26
CA MET A 29 2.91 -7.91 4.43
C MET A 29 4.08 -8.55 5.17
N VAL A 30 4.92 -9.26 4.45
CA VAL A 30 6.16 -9.80 4.98
C VAL A 30 7.31 -8.93 4.54
N THR A 31 8.16 -8.53 5.47
CA THR A 31 9.33 -7.69 5.18
C THR A 31 10.64 -8.38 5.53
N GLU A 32 11.65 -8.18 4.69
CA GLU A 32 13.02 -8.59 4.98
C GLU A 32 13.78 -7.52 5.78
N ASP A 33 13.25 -6.27 5.78
CA ASP A 33 13.85 -5.12 6.47
C ASP A 33 12.73 -4.26 7.08
N LEU A 34 12.34 -4.58 8.30
CA LEU A 34 11.24 -3.87 8.97
C LEU A 34 11.52 -2.36 9.15
N PRO A 35 12.71 -1.91 9.59
CA PRO A 35 13.01 -0.48 9.66
C PRO A 35 12.82 0.25 8.34
N ALA A 36 13.31 -0.32 7.23
CA ALA A 36 13.17 0.28 5.90
C ALA A 36 11.70 0.31 5.44
N ALA A 37 10.95 -0.76 5.68
CA ALA A 37 9.53 -0.80 5.36
C ALA A 37 8.75 0.27 6.13
N LEU A 38 8.92 0.37 7.45
CA LEU A 38 8.22 1.36 8.26
C LEU A 38 8.59 2.80 7.88
N ALA A 39 9.86 3.05 7.57
CA ALA A 39 10.31 4.37 7.10
C ALA A 39 9.62 4.77 5.79
N PHE A 40 9.47 3.82 4.85
CA PHE A 40 8.76 4.04 3.59
C PHE A 40 7.29 4.42 3.84
N TYR A 41 6.57 3.61 4.63
CA TYR A 41 5.14 3.84 4.86
C TYR A 41 4.84 5.08 5.72
N ARG A 42 5.77 5.48 6.62
CA ARG A 42 5.69 6.79 7.28
C ARG A 42 5.76 7.96 6.29
N ARG A 43 6.57 7.86 5.23
CA ARG A 43 6.61 8.87 4.15
C ARG A 43 5.29 8.96 3.36
N LEU A 44 4.51 7.89 3.34
CA LEU A 44 3.15 7.90 2.78
C LEU A 44 2.09 8.41 3.77
N GLY A 45 2.50 8.87 4.95
CA GLY A 45 1.62 9.47 5.94
C GLY A 45 0.98 8.49 6.92
N LEU A 46 1.47 7.25 7.01
CA LEU A 46 0.98 6.33 8.04
C LEU A 46 1.54 6.68 9.41
N GLU A 47 0.66 6.73 10.39
CA GLU A 47 1.03 6.91 11.79
C GLU A 47 1.55 5.58 12.36
N ILE A 48 2.87 5.43 12.37
CA ILE A 48 3.55 4.27 12.93
C ILE A 48 4.39 4.78 14.10
N PRO A 49 4.17 4.28 15.33
CA PRO A 49 4.90 4.73 16.51
C PRO A 49 6.42 4.61 16.35
N GLU A 50 7.16 5.55 16.96
CA GLU A 50 8.61 5.42 17.09
C GLU A 50 8.95 4.19 17.92
N GLY A 51 10.04 3.50 17.57
CA GLY A 51 10.45 2.27 18.22
C GLY A 51 9.69 1.02 17.79
N ALA A 52 8.73 1.14 16.87
CA ALA A 52 8.03 -0.02 16.31
C ALA A 52 8.98 -0.98 15.57
N GLU A 53 10.13 -0.48 15.13
CA GLU A 53 11.20 -1.25 14.46
C GLU A 53 11.73 -2.40 15.31
N ASP A 54 11.63 -2.30 16.63
CA ASP A 54 12.10 -3.31 17.59
C ASP A 54 11.04 -4.39 17.87
N GLN A 55 9.86 -4.26 17.29
CA GLN A 55 8.78 -5.21 17.49
C GLN A 55 8.78 -6.29 16.41
N PRO A 56 8.39 -7.54 16.73
CA PRO A 56 8.32 -8.63 15.75
C PRO A 56 7.16 -8.47 14.77
N HIS A 57 6.12 -7.74 15.17
CA HIS A 57 4.90 -7.47 14.42
C HIS A 57 4.49 -6.02 14.61
N VAL A 58 4.16 -5.33 13.54
CA VAL A 58 3.77 -3.91 13.56
C VAL A 58 2.48 -3.73 12.77
N GLU A 59 1.61 -2.86 13.27
CA GLU A 59 0.34 -2.53 12.63
C GLU A 59 0.18 -1.00 12.51
N ALA A 60 -0.49 -0.57 11.45
CA ALA A 60 -0.96 0.79 11.28
C ALA A 60 -2.42 0.78 10.82
N GLU A 61 -3.25 1.58 11.49
CA GLU A 61 -4.65 1.73 11.11
C GLU A 61 -4.80 2.65 9.90
N LEU A 62 -5.63 2.22 8.96
CA LEU A 62 -6.00 3.00 7.78
C LEU A 62 -7.33 3.72 8.02
N PRO A 63 -7.56 4.87 7.35
CA PRO A 63 -8.88 5.47 7.33
C PRO A 63 -9.95 4.46 6.91
N GLY A 64 -11.00 4.31 7.71
CA GLY A 64 -12.04 3.30 7.48
C GLY A 64 -11.91 2.04 8.32
N GLY A 65 -10.87 1.92 9.15
CA GLY A 65 -10.72 0.88 10.16
C GLY A 65 -10.02 -0.40 9.68
N MET A 66 -9.55 -0.45 8.43
CA MET A 66 -8.63 -1.51 8.00
C MET A 66 -7.22 -1.23 8.51
N ARG A 67 -6.41 -2.26 8.62
CA ARG A 67 -5.01 -2.16 9.08
C ARG A 67 -4.06 -2.61 7.99
N LEU A 68 -2.87 -2.00 7.93
CA LEU A 68 -1.69 -2.63 7.35
C LEU A 68 -0.87 -3.27 8.47
N MET A 69 -0.36 -4.46 8.21
CA MET A 69 0.47 -5.19 9.16
C MET A 69 1.78 -5.60 8.50
N TRP A 70 2.86 -5.57 9.27
CA TRP A 70 4.18 -6.03 8.82
C TRP A 70 4.71 -7.08 9.79
N ASP A 71 5.07 -8.23 9.23
CA ASP A 71 5.78 -9.29 9.93
C ASP A 71 7.16 -9.47 9.30
N SER A 72 8.17 -9.65 10.15
CA SER A 72 9.48 -10.04 9.64
C SER A 72 9.47 -11.47 9.10
N VAL A 73 10.41 -11.76 8.19
CA VAL A 73 10.59 -13.13 7.68
C VAL A 73 10.80 -14.13 8.84
N ALA A 74 11.51 -13.73 9.89
CA ALA A 74 11.72 -14.59 11.07
C ALA A 74 10.41 -14.95 11.78
N VAL A 75 9.49 -13.99 11.92
CA VAL A 75 8.16 -14.22 12.50
C VAL A 75 7.37 -15.20 11.63
N ILE A 76 7.33 -14.98 10.33
CA ILE A 76 6.58 -15.85 9.42
C ILE A 76 7.16 -17.27 9.46
N ARG A 77 8.49 -17.45 9.41
CA ARG A 77 9.12 -18.77 9.48
C ARG A 77 8.97 -19.46 10.81
N SER A 78 8.67 -18.74 11.89
CA SER A 78 8.32 -19.37 13.17
C SER A 78 6.98 -20.12 13.12
N MET A 79 6.08 -19.71 12.22
CA MET A 79 4.77 -20.33 12.00
C MET A 79 4.76 -21.26 10.77
N GLU A 80 5.47 -20.86 9.74
CA GLU A 80 5.60 -21.55 8.45
C GLU A 80 7.09 -21.77 8.12
N PRO A 81 7.74 -22.81 8.66
CA PRO A 81 9.20 -23.00 8.55
C PRO A 81 9.73 -23.03 7.11
N ASP A 82 8.93 -23.49 6.17
CA ASP A 82 9.28 -23.64 4.76
C ASP A 82 8.91 -22.40 3.92
N TRP A 83 8.45 -21.33 4.56
CA TRP A 83 8.08 -20.12 3.84
C TRP A 83 9.26 -19.51 3.07
N VAL A 84 9.05 -19.23 1.81
CA VAL A 84 9.97 -18.51 0.94
C VAL A 84 9.25 -17.36 0.25
N LYS A 85 9.98 -16.25 0.05
CA LYS A 85 9.47 -15.11 -0.71
C LYS A 85 9.11 -15.55 -2.13
N GLN A 86 7.86 -15.29 -2.52
CA GLN A 86 7.40 -15.59 -3.88
C GLN A 86 7.82 -14.46 -4.84
N PRO A 87 8.24 -14.78 -6.07
CA PRO A 87 8.50 -13.76 -7.06
C PRO A 87 7.21 -13.12 -7.56
N GLY A 88 7.30 -11.83 -7.87
CA GLY A 88 6.18 -11.07 -8.43
C GLY A 88 5.19 -10.56 -7.39
N GLN A 89 4.24 -9.80 -7.88
CA GLN A 89 3.18 -9.20 -7.07
C GLN A 89 1.88 -9.20 -7.87
N ASN A 90 0.83 -9.78 -7.30
CA ASN A 90 -0.50 -9.86 -7.91
C ASN A 90 -1.50 -8.85 -7.30
N ALA A 91 -1.12 -8.16 -6.24
CA ALA A 91 -1.90 -7.11 -5.61
C ALA A 91 -1.08 -5.82 -5.53
N THR A 92 -1.74 -4.68 -5.59
CA THR A 92 -1.12 -3.36 -5.55
C THR A 92 -1.82 -2.51 -4.51
N LEU A 93 -1.05 -1.77 -3.72
CA LEU A 93 -1.58 -0.72 -2.85
C LEU A 93 -1.78 0.55 -3.68
N CYS A 94 -2.98 1.12 -3.63
CA CYS A 94 -3.29 2.36 -4.33
C CYS A 94 -3.51 3.48 -3.32
N VAL A 95 -2.71 4.53 -3.43
CA VAL A 95 -2.74 5.71 -2.57
C VAL A 95 -3.28 6.90 -3.34
N LYS A 96 -4.39 7.45 -2.86
CA LYS A 96 -4.98 8.65 -3.45
C LYS A 96 -4.24 9.90 -2.98
N CYS A 97 -3.73 10.67 -3.91
CA CYS A 97 -3.14 11.99 -3.66
C CYS A 97 -4.22 13.09 -3.75
N ALA A 98 -3.96 14.22 -3.11
CA ALA A 98 -4.89 15.34 -3.07
C ALA A 98 -5.09 16.02 -4.43
N SER A 99 -4.07 16.01 -5.29
CA SER A 99 -4.09 16.61 -6.63
C SER A 99 -3.10 15.93 -7.56
N PRO A 100 -3.20 16.15 -8.90
CA PRO A 100 -2.19 15.68 -9.85
C PRO A 100 -0.77 16.15 -9.52
N ALA A 101 -0.59 17.39 -9.07
CA ALA A 101 0.72 17.90 -8.67
C ALA A 101 1.31 17.11 -7.49
N VAL A 102 0.48 16.71 -6.54
CA VAL A 102 0.92 15.90 -5.37
C VAL A 102 1.38 14.51 -5.80
N VAL A 103 0.82 13.93 -6.85
CA VAL A 103 1.34 12.67 -7.42
C VAL A 103 2.80 12.81 -7.81
N ASP A 104 3.13 13.88 -8.54
CA ASP A 104 4.50 14.16 -9.00
C ASP A 104 5.45 14.44 -7.83
N GLU A 105 5.00 15.24 -6.85
CA GLU A 105 5.77 15.59 -5.66
C GLU A 105 6.11 14.35 -4.82
N VAL A 106 5.10 13.55 -4.48
CA VAL A 106 5.28 12.35 -3.65
C VAL A 106 6.14 11.31 -4.37
N HIS A 107 5.94 11.12 -5.68
CA HIS A 107 6.79 10.23 -6.46
C HIS A 107 8.27 10.69 -6.40
N ALA A 108 8.52 11.98 -6.62
CA ALA A 108 9.87 12.53 -6.58
C ALA A 108 10.52 12.39 -5.18
N GLU A 109 9.76 12.64 -4.11
CA GLU A 109 10.21 12.47 -2.72
C GLU A 109 10.60 11.02 -2.41
N LEU A 110 9.77 10.06 -2.81
CA LEU A 110 10.04 8.64 -2.58
C LEU A 110 11.25 8.16 -3.38
N VAL A 111 11.39 8.57 -4.62
CA VAL A 111 12.56 8.24 -5.47
C VAL A 111 13.83 8.86 -4.88
N ALA A 112 13.80 10.11 -4.44
CA ALA A 112 14.93 10.77 -3.77
C ALA A 112 15.30 10.07 -2.44
N ALA A 113 14.34 9.45 -1.77
CA ALA A 113 14.56 8.65 -0.56
C ALA A 113 15.07 7.21 -0.85
N GLY A 114 15.24 6.84 -2.13
CA GLY A 114 15.81 5.57 -2.56
C GLY A 114 14.80 4.54 -3.08
N SER A 115 13.51 4.84 -3.15
CA SER A 115 12.52 3.93 -3.72
C SER A 115 12.68 3.82 -5.24
N PRO A 116 12.75 2.62 -5.81
CA PRO A 116 12.74 2.47 -7.26
C PRO A 116 11.43 2.99 -7.87
N SER A 117 11.51 3.69 -8.99
CA SER A 117 10.34 4.10 -9.77
C SER A 117 9.85 2.91 -10.59
N ALA A 118 8.62 2.47 -10.35
CA ALA A 118 7.97 1.46 -11.17
C ALA A 118 7.30 2.08 -12.40
N MET A 119 6.74 3.28 -12.24
CA MET A 119 6.15 4.11 -13.31
C MET A 119 6.39 5.58 -13.00
N ALA A 120 7.05 6.29 -13.92
CA ALA A 120 7.14 7.75 -13.84
C ALA A 120 5.73 8.38 -13.92
N PRO A 121 5.50 9.56 -13.31
CA PRO A 121 4.22 10.24 -13.41
C PRO A 121 3.76 10.45 -14.86
N PHE A 122 2.52 10.08 -15.15
CA PHE A 122 1.94 10.23 -16.47
C PHE A 122 0.44 10.51 -16.38
N ASP A 123 -0.12 11.07 -17.46
CA ASP A 123 -1.54 11.28 -17.60
C ASP A 123 -2.18 10.03 -18.18
N ALA A 124 -2.86 9.27 -17.32
CA ALA A 124 -3.46 8.02 -17.70
C ALA A 124 -4.71 8.23 -18.57
N PRO A 125 -4.96 7.37 -19.58
CA PRO A 125 -6.09 7.54 -20.50
C PRO A 125 -7.46 7.41 -19.82
N TRP A 126 -7.52 6.94 -18.59
CA TRP A 126 -8.75 6.89 -17.80
C TRP A 126 -9.00 8.12 -16.92
N GLY A 127 -8.27 9.25 -17.16
CA GLY A 127 -8.53 10.54 -16.51
C GLY A 127 -7.86 10.77 -15.16
N GLN A 128 -6.75 10.11 -14.90
CA GLN A 128 -5.97 10.27 -13.67
C GLN A 128 -4.52 10.65 -13.98
N ARG A 129 -3.92 11.46 -13.10
CA ARG A 129 -2.46 11.52 -12.97
C ARG A 129 -2.02 10.32 -12.14
N TYR A 130 -1.04 9.58 -12.63
CA TYR A 130 -0.70 8.26 -12.11
C TYR A 130 0.81 8.07 -12.03
N ALA A 131 1.28 7.38 -11.00
CA ALA A 131 2.69 7.01 -10.85
C ALA A 131 2.79 5.73 -10.02
N GLY A 132 3.97 5.11 -10.02
CA GLY A 132 4.22 3.92 -9.20
C GLY A 132 5.64 3.89 -8.67
N VAL A 133 5.79 3.42 -7.46
CA VAL A 133 7.07 3.15 -6.80
C VAL A 133 7.07 1.75 -6.21
N LEU A 134 8.26 1.23 -5.91
CA LEU A 134 8.39 0.01 -5.13
C LEU A 134 8.75 0.35 -3.69
N ASP A 135 8.14 -0.37 -2.76
CA ASP A 135 8.57 -0.35 -1.37
C ASP A 135 9.90 -1.11 -1.18
N PRO A 136 10.53 -1.10 0.00
CA PRO A 136 11.79 -1.79 0.23
C PRO A 136 11.77 -3.30 -0.02
N ASP A 137 10.62 -3.93 0.04
CA ASP A 137 10.42 -5.36 -0.20
C ASP A 137 10.01 -5.68 -1.65
N GLY A 138 9.87 -4.66 -2.49
CA GLY A 138 9.47 -4.79 -3.89
C GLY A 138 7.95 -4.80 -4.12
N TYR A 139 7.15 -4.49 -3.11
CA TYR A 139 5.70 -4.29 -3.30
C TYR A 139 5.45 -2.99 -4.05
N GLN A 140 4.62 -3.07 -5.08
CA GLN A 140 4.26 -1.88 -5.85
C GLN A 140 3.22 -1.06 -5.12
N VAL A 141 3.49 0.22 -4.98
CA VAL A 141 2.57 1.24 -4.48
C VAL A 141 2.28 2.21 -5.60
N GLN A 142 1.01 2.37 -5.94
CA GLN A 142 0.56 3.28 -6.98
C GLN A 142 -0.01 4.55 -6.36
N LEU A 143 0.38 5.68 -6.94
CA LEU A 143 -0.07 7.02 -6.55
C LEU A 143 -1.01 7.54 -7.63
N PHE A 144 -2.15 8.11 -7.26
CA PHE A 144 -3.08 8.64 -8.24
C PHE A 144 -3.87 9.84 -7.74
N ALA A 145 -4.30 10.69 -8.67
CA ALA A 145 -5.27 11.75 -8.45
C ALA A 145 -6.14 11.95 -9.69
N GLN A 146 -7.38 12.37 -9.51
CA GLN A 146 -8.26 12.75 -10.62
C GLN A 146 -7.74 14.04 -11.29
N GLN A 147 -7.82 14.09 -12.61
CA GLN A 147 -7.56 15.30 -13.42
C GLN A 147 -8.83 16.14 -13.57
#